data_a67f420f86fb176505ea93c175c308f8
#
_entry.id   a67f420f86fb176505ea93c175c308f8
#
_cell.length_a   1.000
_cell.length_b   1.000
_cell.length_c   1.000
_cell.angle_alpha   90.00
_cell.angle_beta   90.00
_cell.angle_gamma   90.00
#
_symmetry.space_group_name_H-M   'P 1'
#
loop_
_entity.id
_entity.type
_entity.pdbx_description
1 polymer ?
#
loop_
_entity_poly.entity_id
_entity_poly.type
_entity_poly.pdbx_seq_one_letter_code
_entity_poly.pdbx_strand_id
1 'polypeptide(L)'
;SVGGLVGVALGSDAVAVDGEEMSEAARNAAIWYAQDGFDPTAKGINGRRVAGESFLKGFLRHADVDEFVLLSHGAGEIEPVKALAAKLRPGKAVRHAPLLRPASIAPVQTVFFPSPNYITESWRRAPYGTGAWSICGITHTTSTHAVMQGFFDLRMAPVTAWDAVICTSQSVL
;
A
#
# COMPACT_ATOMS: atom_id res chain seq x y z
N SER A 1 -4.57 25.06 10.14
CA SER A 1 -4.13 24.22 11.26
C SER A 1 -3.64 22.90 10.70
N VAL A 2 -2.33 22.70 10.80
CA VAL A 2 -1.64 21.53 10.26
C VAL A 2 -1.74 20.42 11.33
N GLY A 3 -2.35 19.31 10.98
CA GLY A 3 -2.41 18.12 11.83
C GLY A 3 -1.03 17.47 11.94
N GLY A 4 -0.48 17.45 13.16
CA GLY A 4 0.81 16.84 13.42
C GLY A 4 0.74 15.31 13.37
N LEU A 5 1.67 14.71 12.64
CA LEU A 5 2.03 13.29 12.76
C LEU A 5 2.70 13.08 14.12
N VAL A 6 2.10 12.26 14.97
CA VAL A 6 2.76 11.77 16.18
C VAL A 6 3.51 10.51 15.80
N GLY A 7 4.80 10.66 15.53
CA GLY A 7 5.73 9.54 15.40
C GLY A 7 6.25 9.15 16.77
N VAL A 8 6.02 7.93 17.22
CA VAL A 8 6.71 7.34 18.37
C VAL A 8 8.06 6.85 17.90
N ALA A 9 9.13 7.59 18.24
CA ALA A 9 10.50 7.15 18.05
C ALA A 9 10.89 6.25 19.24
N LEU A 10 11.17 4.99 18.98
CA LEU A 10 11.91 4.13 19.90
C LEU A 10 13.38 4.16 19.49
N GLY A 11 14.22 4.43 20.47
CA GLY A 11 15.63 4.74 20.35
C GLY A 11 16.45 3.75 19.53
N SER A 12 17.35 4.30 18.74
CA SER A 12 18.36 3.58 17.97
C SER A 12 19.73 3.81 18.59
N ASP A 13 20.37 2.74 19.02
CA ASP A 13 21.83 2.71 19.09
C ASP A 13 22.34 2.40 17.67
N ALA A 14 22.78 3.43 16.98
CA ALA A 14 23.39 3.29 15.67
C ALA A 14 24.82 2.79 15.80
N VAL A 15 25.06 1.56 15.39
CA VAL A 15 26.41 1.09 15.08
C VAL A 15 26.79 1.66 13.71
N ALA A 16 27.80 2.53 13.69
CA ALA A 16 28.38 3.03 12.46
C ALA A 16 29.09 1.87 11.74
N VAL A 17 28.63 1.50 10.58
CA VAL A 17 29.29 0.60 9.64
C VAL A 17 29.86 1.45 8.52
N ASP A 18 31.19 1.28 8.28
CA ASP A 18 32.00 2.03 7.32
C ASP A 18 31.38 2.10 5.92
N GLY A 19 31.54 3.28 5.31
CA GLY A 19 31.11 3.75 4.02
C GLY A 19 31.23 2.83 2.81
N GLU A 20 30.24 1.99 2.59
CA GLU A 20 29.78 1.68 1.25
C GLU A 20 28.67 2.70 0.90
N GLU A 21 28.89 3.48 -0.17
CA GLU A 21 27.84 4.27 -0.79
C GLU A 21 26.68 3.29 -1.10
N MET A 22 25.71 3.24 -0.21
CA MET A 22 24.45 2.55 -0.49
C MET A 22 23.89 3.27 -1.70
N SER A 23 23.97 2.61 -2.86
CA SER A 23 23.21 2.99 -4.05
C SER A 23 21.82 3.39 -3.56
N GLU A 24 21.43 4.64 -3.81
CA GLU A 24 20.14 5.17 -3.41
C GLU A 24 19.10 4.20 -3.97
N ALA A 25 18.51 3.37 -3.09
CA ALA A 25 17.57 2.34 -3.50
C ALA A 25 16.43 3.03 -4.24
N ALA A 26 16.13 2.58 -5.44
CA ALA A 26 15.08 3.16 -6.27
C ALA A 26 13.81 3.33 -5.44
N ARG A 27 13.33 4.57 -5.33
CA ARG A 27 12.11 4.88 -4.60
C ARG A 27 10.95 4.30 -5.36
N ASN A 28 10.31 3.30 -4.81
CA ASN A 28 9.07 2.77 -5.36
C ASN A 28 8.12 2.32 -4.25
N ALA A 29 6.86 2.19 -4.60
CA ALA A 29 5.84 1.61 -3.76
C ALA A 29 4.83 0.90 -4.65
N ALA A 30 4.29 -0.23 -4.18
CA ALA A 30 3.24 -0.96 -4.85
C ALA A 30 1.87 -0.58 -4.30
N ILE A 31 0.85 -0.66 -5.16
CA ILE A 31 -0.56 -0.63 -4.75
C ILE A 31 -1.14 -2.01 -5.06
N TRP A 32 -1.77 -2.62 -4.07
CA TRP A 32 -2.65 -3.76 -4.31
C TRP A 32 -3.89 -3.26 -5.04
N TYR A 33 -4.03 -3.67 -6.30
CA TYR A 33 -5.06 -3.15 -7.19
C TYR A 33 -6.10 -4.22 -7.50
N ALA A 34 -7.35 -3.92 -7.13
CA ALA A 34 -8.53 -4.63 -7.59
C ALA A 34 -9.46 -3.62 -8.23
N GLN A 35 -9.81 -3.83 -9.50
CA GLN A 35 -10.59 -2.87 -10.28
C GLN A 35 -11.89 -2.46 -9.59
N ASP A 36 -12.60 -3.40 -8.95
CA ASP A 36 -13.84 -3.13 -8.23
C ASP A 36 -13.70 -2.18 -7.03
N GLY A 37 -12.50 -2.06 -6.47
CA GLY A 37 -12.17 -1.16 -5.36
C GLY A 37 -11.82 0.27 -5.77
N PHE A 38 -11.50 0.48 -7.06
CA PHE A 38 -10.97 1.75 -7.57
C PHE A 38 -11.81 2.35 -8.72
N ASP A 39 -12.77 1.60 -9.26
CA ASP A 39 -13.63 2.05 -10.35
C ASP A 39 -14.96 2.63 -9.82
N PRO A 40 -15.14 3.97 -9.86
CA PRO A 40 -16.38 4.60 -9.40
C PRO A 40 -17.56 4.38 -10.37
N THR A 41 -17.32 3.91 -11.59
CA THR A 41 -18.35 3.74 -12.63
C THR A 41 -19.11 2.42 -12.51
N ALA A 42 -18.57 1.46 -11.75
CA ALA A 42 -19.24 0.18 -11.52
C ALA A 42 -20.57 0.38 -10.75
N LYS A 43 -21.56 -0.45 -11.05
CA LYS A 43 -22.91 -0.34 -10.46
C LYS A 43 -22.85 -0.20 -8.93
N GLY A 44 -23.49 0.87 -8.43
CA GLY A 44 -23.55 1.22 -7.02
C GLY A 44 -22.37 2.11 -6.59
N ILE A 45 -22.66 3.40 -6.40
CA ILE A 45 -21.71 4.34 -5.76
C ILE A 45 -21.57 3.91 -4.31
N ASN A 46 -20.38 3.47 -3.91
CA ASN A 46 -20.06 3.30 -2.50
C ASN A 46 -18.86 4.17 -2.15
N GLY A 47 -18.83 4.67 -0.90
CA GLY A 47 -17.77 5.55 -0.43
C GLY A 47 -16.36 4.93 -0.56
N ARG A 48 -16.25 3.60 -0.49
CA ARG A 48 -14.98 2.88 -0.65
C ARG A 48 -14.37 3.09 -2.04
N ARG A 49 -15.17 3.03 -3.11
CA ARG A 49 -14.68 3.20 -4.49
C ARG A 49 -14.25 4.63 -4.76
N VAL A 50 -15.02 5.60 -4.29
CA VAL A 50 -14.68 7.02 -4.40
C VAL A 50 -13.39 7.33 -3.64
N ALA A 51 -13.24 6.80 -2.44
CA ALA A 51 -12.02 6.96 -1.66
C ALA A 51 -10.83 6.25 -2.32
N GLY A 52 -11.02 5.03 -2.85
CA GLY A 52 -9.99 4.29 -3.57
C GLY A 52 -9.51 5.04 -4.82
N GLU A 53 -10.43 5.56 -5.64
CA GLU A 53 -10.08 6.36 -6.82
C GLU A 53 -9.32 7.63 -6.42
N SER A 54 -9.79 8.33 -5.39
CA SER A 54 -9.13 9.55 -4.90
C SER A 54 -7.73 9.27 -4.36
N PHE A 55 -7.58 8.17 -3.60
CA PHE A 55 -6.27 7.71 -3.13
C PHE A 55 -5.34 7.38 -4.29
N LEU A 56 -5.80 6.61 -5.28
CA LEU A 56 -4.99 6.25 -6.45
C LEU A 56 -4.54 7.49 -7.22
N LYS A 57 -5.45 8.43 -7.48
CA LYS A 57 -5.11 9.70 -8.16
C LYS A 57 -4.12 10.53 -7.35
N GLY A 58 -4.30 10.59 -6.04
CA GLY A 58 -3.38 11.29 -5.13
C GLY A 58 -1.99 10.64 -5.15
N PHE A 59 -1.94 9.31 -5.05
CA PHE A 59 -0.69 8.56 -5.12
C PHE A 59 0.03 8.80 -6.45
N LEU A 60 -0.66 8.65 -7.59
CA LEU A 60 -0.06 8.89 -8.91
C LEU A 60 0.46 10.33 -9.10
N ARG A 61 -0.19 11.32 -8.47
CA ARG A 61 0.25 12.73 -8.57
C ARG A 61 1.42 13.07 -7.69
N HIS A 62 1.45 12.53 -6.47
CA HIS A 62 2.29 13.05 -5.39
C HIS A 62 3.35 12.09 -4.89
N ALA A 63 3.26 10.78 -5.20
CA ALA A 63 4.26 9.84 -4.74
C ALA A 63 5.63 10.13 -5.39
N ASP A 64 6.65 10.17 -4.55
CA ASP A 64 8.05 10.30 -4.98
C ASP A 64 8.62 8.90 -5.24
N VAL A 65 8.30 8.37 -6.41
CA VAL A 65 8.67 7.01 -6.84
C VAL A 65 9.27 7.05 -8.24
N ASP A 66 10.13 6.09 -8.56
CA ASP A 66 10.73 5.96 -9.90
C ASP A 66 9.79 5.26 -10.87
N GLU A 67 9.08 4.24 -10.37
CA GLU A 67 8.03 3.54 -11.11
C GLU A 67 6.81 3.32 -10.23
N PHE A 68 5.64 3.22 -10.83
CA PHE A 68 4.42 2.77 -10.16
C PHE A 68 4.29 1.26 -10.33
N VAL A 69 4.18 0.53 -9.22
CA VAL A 69 4.02 -0.91 -9.22
C VAL A 69 2.61 -1.26 -8.78
N LEU A 70 1.90 -2.01 -9.60
CA LEU A 70 0.53 -2.45 -9.32
C LEU A 70 0.48 -3.96 -9.18
N LEU A 71 0.09 -4.40 -7.99
CA LEU A 71 -0.10 -5.80 -7.66
C LEU A 71 -1.55 -6.18 -8.01
N SER A 72 -1.74 -7.06 -9.01
CA SER A 72 -3.07 -7.51 -9.44
C SER A 72 -3.05 -8.96 -9.95
N HIS A 73 -4.22 -9.52 -10.22
CA HIS A 73 -4.33 -10.89 -10.76
C HIS A 73 -3.81 -10.98 -12.20
N GLY A 74 -4.12 -10.01 -13.03
CA GLY A 74 -3.74 -10.01 -14.45
C GLY A 74 -3.18 -8.67 -14.93
N ALA A 75 -2.24 -8.72 -15.86
CA ALA A 75 -1.62 -7.52 -16.43
C ALA A 75 -2.64 -6.62 -17.16
N GLY A 76 -3.70 -7.19 -17.73
CA GLY A 76 -4.76 -6.41 -18.39
C GLY A 76 -5.58 -5.55 -17.43
N GLU A 77 -5.65 -5.91 -16.14
CA GLU A 77 -6.42 -5.16 -15.15
C GLU A 77 -5.85 -3.76 -14.89
N ILE A 78 -4.55 -3.57 -15.09
CA ILE A 78 -3.88 -2.29 -14.81
C ILE A 78 -3.88 -1.30 -15.99
N GLU A 79 -4.41 -1.66 -17.15
CA GLU A 79 -4.42 -0.77 -18.34
C GLU A 79 -5.12 0.58 -18.07
N PRO A 80 -6.27 0.63 -17.36
CA PRO A 80 -6.88 1.91 -16.99
C PRO A 80 -5.96 2.78 -16.13
N VAL A 81 -5.17 2.16 -15.24
CA VAL A 81 -4.23 2.89 -14.37
C VAL A 81 -3.03 3.39 -15.17
N LYS A 82 -2.53 2.61 -16.13
CA LYS A 82 -1.47 3.08 -17.05
C LYS A 82 -1.91 4.32 -17.82
N ALA A 83 -3.14 4.30 -18.35
CA ALA A 83 -3.69 5.45 -19.06
C ALA A 83 -3.84 6.67 -18.14
N LEU A 84 -4.26 6.46 -16.90
CA LEU A 84 -4.37 7.52 -15.90
C LEU A 84 -3.00 8.07 -15.49
N ALA A 85 -2.03 7.20 -15.25
CA ALA A 85 -0.66 7.59 -14.90
C ALA A 85 0.00 8.40 -16.02
N ALA A 86 -0.17 8.01 -17.27
CA ALA A 86 0.33 8.74 -18.42
C ALA A 86 -0.20 10.18 -18.52
N LYS A 87 -1.46 10.40 -18.05
CA LYS A 87 -2.06 11.75 -17.98
C LYS A 87 -1.54 12.57 -16.80
N LEU A 88 -1.36 11.93 -15.63
CA LEU A 88 -1.03 12.62 -14.38
C LEU A 88 0.47 12.80 -14.17
N ARG A 89 1.27 11.85 -14.59
CA ARG A 89 2.74 11.81 -14.46
C ARG A 89 3.37 11.27 -15.75
N PRO A 90 3.41 12.07 -16.83
CA PRO A 90 4.04 11.66 -18.08
C PRO A 90 5.49 11.22 -17.86
N GLY A 91 5.89 10.14 -18.51
CA GLY A 91 7.25 9.60 -18.42
C GLY A 91 7.53 8.67 -17.25
N LYS A 92 6.61 8.50 -16.28
CA LYS A 92 6.75 7.50 -15.22
C LYS A 92 6.25 6.13 -15.70
N ALA A 93 7.07 5.11 -15.49
CA ALA A 93 6.71 3.72 -15.82
C ALA A 93 5.62 3.18 -14.86
N VAL A 94 4.80 2.29 -15.39
CA VAL A 94 3.83 1.52 -14.59
C VAL A 94 4.08 0.04 -14.85
N ARG A 95 4.44 -0.69 -13.81
CA ARG A 95 4.77 -2.11 -13.86
C ARG A 95 3.69 -2.95 -13.17
N HIS A 96 3.36 -4.07 -13.79
CA HIS A 96 2.53 -5.10 -13.18
C HIS A 96 3.37 -6.04 -12.32
N ALA A 97 2.90 -6.30 -11.10
CA ALA A 97 3.37 -7.37 -10.23
C ALA A 97 2.25 -8.41 -10.05
N PRO A 98 2.47 -9.68 -10.44
CA PRO A 98 1.41 -10.69 -10.34
C PRO A 98 1.15 -11.08 -8.90
N LEU A 99 -0.12 -11.12 -8.50
CA LEU A 99 -0.56 -11.46 -7.15
C LEU A 99 -0.13 -12.87 -6.71
N LEU A 100 0.01 -13.78 -7.67
CA LEU A 100 0.47 -15.16 -7.43
C LEU A 100 1.99 -15.28 -7.29
N ARG A 101 2.75 -14.21 -7.52
CA ARG A 101 4.20 -14.16 -7.36
C ARG A 101 4.60 -12.99 -6.49
N PRO A 102 4.24 -12.99 -5.20
CA PRO A 102 4.43 -11.84 -4.32
C PRO A 102 5.92 -11.47 -4.14
N ALA A 103 6.86 -12.39 -4.37
CA ALA A 103 8.28 -12.08 -4.36
C ALA A 103 8.69 -10.95 -5.34
N SER A 104 7.90 -10.70 -6.39
CA SER A 104 8.11 -9.58 -7.32
C SER A 104 7.94 -8.19 -6.66
N ILE A 105 7.40 -8.15 -5.44
CA ILE A 105 7.23 -6.93 -4.65
C ILE A 105 8.47 -6.62 -3.80
N ALA A 106 9.31 -7.61 -3.48
CA ALA A 106 10.43 -7.40 -2.57
C ALA A 106 11.29 -6.16 -2.90
N PRO A 107 11.58 -5.85 -4.19
CA PRO A 107 12.31 -4.64 -4.55
C PRO A 107 11.56 -3.32 -4.27
N VAL A 108 10.24 -3.40 -4.05
CA VAL A 108 9.37 -2.23 -3.87
C VAL A 108 9.39 -1.70 -2.45
N GLN A 109 9.67 -2.56 -1.47
CA GLN A 109 9.75 -2.27 -0.05
C GLN A 109 8.41 -1.99 0.66
N THR A 110 7.39 -1.46 -0.01
CA THR A 110 6.09 -1.15 0.61
C THR A 110 4.93 -1.47 -0.32
N VAL A 111 3.86 -2.06 0.22
CA VAL A 111 2.60 -2.30 -0.49
C VAL A 111 1.47 -1.55 0.21
N PHE A 112 0.78 -0.68 -0.52
CA PHE A 112 -0.47 -0.08 -0.08
C PHE A 112 -1.63 -1.02 -0.36
N PHE A 113 -2.36 -1.35 0.70
CA PHE A 113 -3.54 -2.20 0.65
C PHE A 113 -4.80 -1.34 0.90
N PRO A 114 -5.83 -1.41 0.03
CA PRO A 114 -6.98 -0.50 0.09
C PRO A 114 -7.99 -0.84 1.21
N SER A 115 -7.55 -1.51 2.25
CA SER A 115 -8.34 -1.93 3.39
C SER A 115 -7.44 -2.12 4.61
N PRO A 116 -7.95 -2.04 5.84
CA PRO A 116 -7.19 -2.46 7.01
C PRO A 116 -7.06 -3.99 7.12
N ASN A 117 -7.83 -4.76 6.35
CA ASN A 117 -7.92 -6.22 6.43
C ASN A 117 -6.88 -6.90 5.53
N TYR A 118 -5.59 -6.73 5.81
CA TYR A 118 -4.50 -7.29 5.01
C TYR A 118 -3.88 -8.57 5.61
N ILE A 119 -4.61 -9.29 6.41
CA ILE A 119 -4.15 -10.55 7.03
C ILE A 119 -3.64 -11.54 5.98
N THR A 120 -4.37 -11.73 4.90
CA THR A 120 -3.98 -12.66 3.82
C THR A 120 -2.65 -12.26 3.18
N GLU A 121 -2.44 -10.96 2.97
CA GLU A 121 -1.21 -10.42 2.37
C GLU A 121 0.00 -10.59 3.32
N SER A 122 -0.21 -10.46 4.63
CA SER A 122 0.84 -10.70 5.62
C SER A 122 1.28 -12.17 5.63
N TRP A 123 0.35 -13.12 5.50
CA TRP A 123 0.67 -14.55 5.37
C TRP A 123 1.33 -14.88 4.03
N ARG A 124 0.97 -14.19 2.94
CA ARG A 124 1.66 -14.35 1.65
C ARG A 124 3.10 -13.87 1.69
N ARG A 125 3.40 -12.85 2.51
CA ARG A 125 4.75 -12.35 2.75
C ARG A 125 5.58 -13.31 3.60
N ALA A 126 4.98 -13.97 4.58
CA ALA A 126 5.68 -14.74 5.61
C ALA A 126 6.75 -15.71 5.09
N PRO A 127 6.54 -16.48 3.98
CA PRO A 127 7.55 -17.38 3.43
C PRO A 127 8.83 -16.67 2.93
N TYR A 128 8.76 -15.37 2.65
CA TYR A 128 9.88 -14.56 2.17
C TYR A 128 10.57 -13.78 3.31
N GLY A 129 10.06 -13.94 4.52
CA GLY A 129 10.48 -13.19 5.69
C GLY A 129 9.58 -11.97 5.94
N THR A 130 9.34 -11.68 7.20
CA THR A 130 8.45 -10.59 7.62
C THR A 130 8.99 -9.21 7.22
N GLY A 131 10.30 -9.06 7.01
CA GLY A 131 10.95 -7.84 6.55
C GLY A 131 11.08 -7.71 5.02
N ALA A 132 10.55 -8.65 4.22
CA ALA A 132 10.69 -8.60 2.76
C ALA A 132 10.04 -7.35 2.13
N TRP A 133 8.95 -6.88 2.68
CA TRP A 133 8.30 -5.60 2.39
C TRP A 133 7.35 -5.23 3.53
N SER A 134 7.04 -3.96 3.71
CA SER A 134 6.00 -3.50 4.62
C SER A 134 4.62 -3.47 3.94
N ILE A 135 3.57 -3.58 4.74
CA ILE A 135 2.18 -3.47 4.28
C ILE A 135 1.54 -2.27 4.97
N CYS A 136 0.97 -1.38 4.19
CA CYS A 136 0.26 -0.22 4.69
C CYS A 136 -1.21 -0.28 4.28
N GLY A 137 -2.09 -0.58 5.23
CA GLY A 137 -3.54 -0.56 5.04
C GLY A 137 -4.12 0.84 5.22
N ILE A 138 -5.38 1.01 4.83
CA ILE A 138 -6.11 2.26 5.05
C ILE A 138 -7.54 1.98 5.50
N THR A 139 -8.02 2.74 6.49
CA THR A 139 -9.41 2.66 6.95
C THR A 139 -10.30 3.58 6.12
N HIS A 140 -11.47 3.09 5.72
CA HIS A 140 -12.54 3.90 5.15
C HIS A 140 -13.74 3.98 6.08
N THR A 141 -13.91 2.97 6.93
CA THR A 141 -14.96 2.87 7.94
C THR A 141 -14.54 1.85 9.00
N THR A 142 -15.04 2.02 10.20
CA THR A 142 -14.94 1.04 11.28
C THR A 142 -16.31 0.49 11.67
N SER A 143 -17.37 0.88 10.96
CA SER A 143 -18.75 0.56 11.32
C SER A 143 -19.22 -0.84 10.93
N THR A 144 -18.45 -1.58 10.12
CA THR A 144 -18.85 -2.92 9.69
C THR A 144 -18.16 -4.00 10.51
N HIS A 145 -18.90 -5.06 10.83
CA HIS A 145 -18.34 -6.23 11.52
C HIS A 145 -17.09 -6.79 10.82
N ALA A 146 -17.10 -6.87 9.48
CA ALA A 146 -15.98 -7.37 8.71
C ALA A 146 -14.69 -6.55 8.90
N VAL A 147 -14.78 -5.22 8.99
CA VAL A 147 -13.62 -4.36 9.25
C VAL A 147 -13.11 -4.54 10.66
N MET A 148 -14.01 -4.58 11.65
CA MET A 148 -13.63 -4.80 13.04
C MET A 148 -13.00 -6.19 13.25
N GLN A 149 -13.57 -7.22 12.61
CA GLN A 149 -12.99 -8.56 12.61
C GLN A 149 -11.60 -8.56 11.99
N GLY A 150 -11.41 -7.85 10.88
CA GLY A 150 -10.10 -7.71 10.23
C GLY A 150 -9.03 -7.11 11.16
N PHE A 151 -9.35 -6.08 11.95
CA PHE A 151 -8.43 -5.55 12.95
C PHE A 151 -8.09 -6.58 14.04
N PHE A 152 -9.08 -7.34 14.49
CA PHE A 152 -8.86 -8.40 15.46
C PHE A 152 -7.95 -9.49 14.89
N ASP A 153 -8.18 -9.89 13.65
CA ASP A 153 -7.43 -10.94 12.97
C ASP A 153 -5.96 -10.56 12.72
N LEU A 154 -5.67 -9.25 12.55
CA LEU A 154 -4.28 -8.78 12.42
C LEU A 154 -3.41 -9.11 13.63
N ARG A 155 -3.99 -9.28 14.82
CA ARG A 155 -3.25 -9.70 16.02
C ARG A 155 -2.70 -11.12 15.94
N MET A 156 -3.30 -11.95 15.08
CA MET A 156 -2.90 -13.34 14.85
C MET A 156 -2.08 -13.51 13.57
N ALA A 157 -1.85 -12.43 12.85
CA ALA A 157 -1.13 -12.41 11.59
C ALA A 157 0.37 -12.11 11.81
N PRO A 158 1.25 -12.48 10.86
CA PRO A 158 2.67 -12.12 10.90
C PRO A 158 2.88 -10.64 10.53
N VAL A 159 2.23 -9.77 11.29
CA VAL A 159 2.36 -8.30 11.21
C VAL A 159 3.51 -7.85 12.11
N THR A 160 4.23 -6.84 11.69
CA THR A 160 5.44 -6.36 12.33
C THR A 160 5.38 -4.84 12.57
N ALA A 161 6.39 -4.29 13.27
CA ALA A 161 6.44 -2.88 13.63
C ALA A 161 6.56 -1.93 12.41
N TRP A 162 6.92 -2.43 11.24
CA TRP A 162 6.97 -1.65 9.99
C TRP A 162 5.71 -1.78 9.13
N ASP A 163 4.71 -2.54 9.57
CA ASP A 163 3.39 -2.54 8.96
C ASP A 163 2.53 -1.46 9.60
N ALA A 164 1.61 -0.88 8.83
CA ALA A 164 0.82 0.25 9.30
C ALA A 164 -0.62 0.20 8.81
N VAL A 165 -1.49 0.93 9.50
CA VAL A 165 -2.83 1.27 9.02
C VAL A 165 -3.00 2.78 9.08
N ILE A 166 -3.31 3.40 7.94
CA ILE A 166 -3.66 4.80 7.89
C ILE A 166 -5.08 4.97 8.42
N CYS A 167 -5.22 5.70 9.52
CA CYS A 167 -6.51 6.09 10.06
C CYS A 167 -6.94 7.41 9.42
N THR A 168 -8.10 7.43 8.77
CA THR A 168 -8.57 8.57 8.00
C THR A 168 -9.18 9.68 8.86
N SER A 169 -9.41 9.44 10.16
CA SER A 169 -9.87 10.43 11.13
C SER A 169 -9.46 10.04 12.54
N GLN A 170 -9.48 11.03 13.45
CA GLN A 170 -9.22 10.78 14.88
C GLN A 170 -10.27 9.87 15.55
N SER A 171 -11.48 9.83 15.02
CA SER A 171 -12.53 8.94 15.52
C SER A 171 -12.33 7.47 15.18
N VAL A 172 -11.33 7.16 14.35
CA VAL A 172 -10.95 5.80 13.94
C VAL A 172 -9.70 5.31 14.68
N LEU A 173 -8.99 6.21 15.34
CA LEU A 173 -7.88 5.88 16.23
C LEU A 173 -8.39 5.28 17.53
#